data_67fa77038ff382895d4ba7b38fa773f4
#
_entry.id   67fa77038ff382895d4ba7b38fa773f4
#
_cell.length_a   1.000
_cell.length_b   1.000
_cell.length_c   1.000
_cell.angle_alpha   90.00
_cell.angle_beta   90.00
_cell.angle_gamma   90.00
#
_symmetry.space_group_name_H-M   'P 1'
#
loop_
_entity.id
_entity.type
_entity.pdbx_description
1 polymer ?
#
loop_
_entity_poly.entity_id
_entity_poly.type
_entity_poly.pdbx_seq_one_letter_code
_entity_poly.pdbx_strand_id
1 'polypeptide(L)'
;MDSTVTASIRRMLGLLAATLLLGGCTGQHTTRTAASTTYTPHIKASSQDVLDGAINADEPGCSAAVGVEGKVIWSGVRGIADLASGAKITTDTVFDIASVSKQFTATAILLLVEAGKLTLDDPISQYVPELPDWAQTVTVEQLMHQTSGIPDYVALLAARGYQVSDRTIEAEARQALAAAPELQFKPGTRFDYSNSNYLLLGEIVHRASGRPLPEFLSAEIFQPLGLAMVVDPVGKVPNKAVSYEKGTGGNRSEYRVGNPAWEQIGDGGIQTTPSQLARWADNYRTGSVGGLKLLEAQLAGAVETEPGGGDRYGAGIVSRADGTLDHAGAWAGFVTAFHISSDRRTSVAISCNTDKPDPVAMADALGRLWM
;
A
#
# COMPACT_ATOMS: atom_id res chain seq x y z
N MET A 1 11.50 -12.20 -17.98
CA MET A 1 10.68 -11.62 -16.90
C MET A 1 10.19 -10.29 -17.37
N ASP A 2 8.90 -10.19 -17.52
CA ASP A 2 8.27 -9.07 -18.19
C ASP A 2 8.38 -7.79 -17.36
N SER A 3 8.70 -6.72 -18.04
CA SER A 3 8.65 -5.33 -17.56
C SER A 3 7.26 -4.90 -17.03
N THR A 4 6.34 -5.85 -16.88
CA THR A 4 4.94 -5.66 -16.51
C THR A 4 4.74 -5.28 -15.05
N VAL A 5 5.57 -5.72 -14.09
CA VAL A 5 5.40 -5.35 -12.67
C VAL A 5 5.75 -3.87 -12.45
N THR A 6 6.87 -3.42 -13.02
CA THR A 6 7.28 -2.01 -12.94
C THR A 6 6.41 -1.12 -13.82
N ALA A 7 5.92 -1.64 -14.96
CA ALA A 7 5.02 -0.93 -15.86
C ALA A 7 3.58 -0.82 -15.32
N SER A 8 3.10 -1.80 -14.54
CA SER A 8 1.78 -1.72 -13.89
C SER A 8 1.73 -0.61 -12.85
N ILE A 9 2.77 -0.45 -12.04
CA ILE A 9 2.84 0.66 -11.06
C ILE A 9 2.93 2.01 -11.81
N ARG A 10 3.70 2.10 -12.90
CA ARG A 10 3.78 3.32 -13.72
C ARG A 10 2.50 3.62 -14.50
N ARG A 11 1.72 2.61 -14.92
CA ARG A 11 0.43 2.81 -15.60
C ARG A 11 -0.72 3.14 -14.66
N MET A 12 -0.65 2.72 -13.38
CA MET A 12 -1.65 3.06 -12.37
C MET A 12 -1.61 4.53 -11.94
N LEU A 13 -0.47 5.24 -12.14
CA LEU A 13 -0.30 6.66 -11.77
C LEU A 13 -0.59 7.65 -12.92
N GLY A 14 -0.86 7.21 -14.14
CA GLY A 14 -0.76 8.03 -15.36
C GLY A 14 -2.01 8.26 -16.20
N LEU A 15 -3.24 8.03 -15.74
CA LEU A 15 -4.43 8.23 -16.60
C LEU A 15 -5.60 8.89 -15.86
N LEU A 16 -5.62 10.23 -15.85
CA LEU A 16 -6.88 11.00 -15.83
C LEU A 16 -6.60 12.47 -16.23
N ALA A 17 -6.78 12.78 -17.51
CA ALA A 17 -6.94 14.16 -17.97
C ALA A 17 -8.41 14.55 -17.81
N ALA A 18 -8.72 15.44 -16.88
CA ALA A 18 -10.06 15.95 -16.67
C ALA A 18 -10.24 17.31 -17.34
N THR A 19 -11.29 17.45 -18.11
CA THR A 19 -11.79 18.67 -18.75
C THR A 19 -12.38 19.62 -17.71
N LEU A 20 -11.82 20.85 -17.62
CA LEU A 20 -12.36 21.95 -16.83
C LEU A 20 -13.63 22.54 -17.47
N LEU A 21 -14.69 22.68 -16.69
CA LEU A 21 -15.80 23.60 -16.92
C LEU A 21 -15.93 24.54 -15.71
N LEU A 22 -15.67 25.82 -15.97
CA LEU A 22 -15.86 26.92 -15.03
C LEU A 22 -17.34 27.28 -14.87
N GLY A 23 -17.84 27.23 -13.66
CA GLY A 23 -19.12 27.78 -13.27
C GLY A 23 -19.05 28.39 -11.87
N GLY A 24 -19.03 29.71 -11.78
CA GLY A 24 -19.06 30.41 -10.51
C GLY A 24 -20.47 30.45 -9.91
N CYS A 25 -20.57 30.32 -8.58
CA CYS A 25 -21.74 30.75 -7.81
C CYS A 25 -21.36 31.12 -6.37
N THR A 26 -21.97 32.20 -5.94
CA THR A 26 -21.89 32.98 -4.71
C THR A 26 -22.26 32.18 -3.46
N GLY A 27 -21.57 32.48 -2.35
CA GLY A 27 -21.72 31.81 -1.06
C GLY A 27 -23.04 32.07 -0.34
N GLN A 28 -23.50 31.01 0.34
CA GLN A 28 -24.34 31.09 1.52
C GLN A 28 -23.78 30.12 2.57
N HIS A 29 -23.32 30.64 3.68
CA HIS A 29 -22.98 29.85 4.86
C HIS A 29 -24.24 29.27 5.47
N THR A 30 -24.54 28.01 5.21
CA THR A 30 -25.48 27.22 5.99
C THR A 30 -24.68 26.28 6.92
N THR A 31 -24.84 26.47 8.22
CA THR A 31 -24.43 25.51 9.25
C THR A 31 -25.08 24.15 8.96
N ARG A 32 -24.30 23.23 8.41
CA ARG A 32 -24.72 21.86 8.18
C ARG A 32 -24.71 21.13 9.53
N THR A 33 -25.88 20.97 10.15
CA THR A 33 -26.14 19.95 11.17
C THR A 33 -25.70 18.59 10.58
N ALA A 34 -24.92 17.82 11.34
CA ALA A 34 -24.48 16.48 10.95
C ALA A 34 -25.74 15.60 10.70
N ALA A 35 -26.12 15.48 9.44
CA ALA A 35 -27.14 14.53 9.03
C ALA A 35 -26.54 13.13 9.21
N SER A 36 -27.16 12.31 10.03
CA SER A 36 -26.95 10.87 10.06
C SER A 36 -27.20 10.35 8.65
N THR A 37 -26.13 10.09 7.91
CA THR A 37 -26.21 9.58 6.53
C THR A 37 -26.70 8.13 6.63
N THR A 38 -27.98 7.92 6.48
CA THR A 38 -28.56 6.58 6.34
C THR A 38 -28.19 6.10 4.95
N TYR A 39 -27.09 5.34 4.85
CA TYR A 39 -26.70 4.70 3.59
C TYR A 39 -27.78 3.75 3.14
N THR A 40 -28.38 4.04 2.00
CA THR A 40 -29.56 3.32 1.51
C THR A 40 -29.18 1.90 1.07
N PRO A 41 -30.10 0.92 1.17
CA PRO A 41 -29.90 -0.42 0.62
C PRO A 41 -29.46 -0.41 -0.86
N HIS A 42 -29.86 0.60 -1.61
CA HIS A 42 -29.46 0.79 -3.00
C HIS A 42 -27.96 1.00 -3.16
N ILE A 43 -27.30 1.84 -2.35
CA ILE A 43 -25.85 2.06 -2.42
C ILE A 43 -25.10 0.75 -2.15
N LYS A 44 -25.55 -0.05 -1.18
CA LYS A 44 -24.95 -1.35 -0.86
C LYS A 44 -25.09 -2.36 -2.02
N ALA A 45 -26.23 -2.37 -2.68
CA ALA A 45 -26.46 -3.21 -3.86
C ALA A 45 -25.55 -2.76 -5.03
N SER A 46 -25.53 -1.47 -5.34
CA SER A 46 -24.65 -0.91 -6.37
C SER A 46 -23.17 -1.15 -6.08
N SER A 47 -22.76 -1.20 -4.80
CA SER A 47 -21.41 -1.55 -4.42
C SER A 47 -21.08 -3.02 -4.71
N GLN A 48 -22.03 -3.93 -4.51
CA GLN A 48 -21.84 -5.34 -4.90
C GLN A 48 -21.81 -5.49 -6.43
N ASP A 49 -22.61 -4.71 -7.17
CA ASP A 49 -22.61 -4.71 -8.64
C ASP A 49 -21.23 -4.33 -9.22
N VAL A 50 -20.44 -3.48 -8.53
CA VAL A 50 -19.05 -3.18 -8.92
C VAL A 50 -18.18 -4.43 -8.94
N LEU A 51 -18.28 -5.26 -7.89
CA LEU A 51 -17.52 -6.53 -7.82
C LEU A 51 -18.07 -7.55 -8.83
N ASP A 52 -19.38 -7.66 -8.92
CA ASP A 52 -20.05 -8.65 -9.78
C ASP A 52 -19.79 -8.39 -11.27
N GLY A 53 -19.64 -7.13 -11.65
CA GLY A 53 -19.31 -6.73 -13.01
C GLY A 53 -17.83 -6.92 -13.39
N ALA A 54 -16.93 -6.92 -12.39
CA ALA A 54 -15.48 -7.01 -12.63
C ALA A 54 -14.93 -8.44 -12.48
N ILE A 55 -15.64 -9.33 -11.75
CA ILE A 55 -15.11 -10.62 -11.29
C ILE A 55 -16.09 -11.75 -11.58
N ASN A 56 -15.61 -12.83 -12.21
CA ASN A 56 -16.38 -14.05 -12.35
C ASN A 56 -16.43 -14.82 -11.01
N ALA A 57 -17.60 -15.38 -10.69
CA ALA A 57 -17.84 -16.05 -9.40
C ALA A 57 -17.01 -17.33 -9.19
N ASP A 58 -16.54 -17.94 -10.25
CA ASP A 58 -15.80 -19.21 -10.27
C ASP A 58 -14.30 -19.03 -10.62
N GLU A 59 -13.82 -17.78 -10.68
CA GLU A 59 -12.40 -17.41 -10.83
C GLU A 59 -11.84 -16.82 -9.53
N PRO A 60 -10.50 -16.70 -9.38
CA PRO A 60 -9.91 -15.90 -8.32
C PRO A 60 -10.50 -14.49 -8.33
N GLY A 61 -10.64 -13.87 -7.17
CA GLY A 61 -11.41 -12.64 -7.09
C GLY A 61 -11.01 -11.72 -5.95
N CYS A 62 -11.97 -11.00 -5.39
CA CYS A 62 -11.68 -9.92 -4.46
C CYS A 62 -12.62 -9.89 -3.26
N SER A 63 -12.13 -9.30 -2.18
CA SER A 63 -12.90 -8.77 -1.05
C SER A 63 -12.76 -7.25 -1.04
N ALA A 64 -13.83 -6.55 -0.66
CA ALA A 64 -13.85 -5.10 -0.53
C ALA A 64 -14.54 -4.68 0.76
N ALA A 65 -14.16 -3.51 1.29
CA ALA A 65 -14.81 -2.91 2.43
C ALA A 65 -14.89 -1.38 2.29
N VAL A 66 -15.96 -0.81 2.82
CA VAL A 66 -16.13 0.64 2.99
C VAL A 66 -16.24 0.95 4.46
N GLY A 67 -15.39 1.86 4.94
CA GLY A 67 -15.39 2.38 6.30
C GLY A 67 -15.89 3.81 6.35
N VAL A 68 -16.61 4.15 7.41
CA VAL A 68 -16.96 5.53 7.75
C VAL A 68 -16.61 5.74 9.22
N GLU A 69 -15.73 6.69 9.48
CA GLU A 69 -15.24 7.00 10.83
C GLU A 69 -14.80 5.75 11.60
N GLY A 70 -13.99 4.90 10.94
CA GLY A 70 -13.44 3.67 11.51
C GLY A 70 -14.41 2.49 11.62
N LYS A 71 -15.68 2.68 11.26
CA LYS A 71 -16.68 1.61 11.26
C LYS A 71 -16.89 1.06 9.86
N VAL A 72 -16.70 -0.23 9.69
CA VAL A 72 -17.04 -0.92 8.43
C VAL A 72 -18.56 -0.90 8.27
N ILE A 73 -19.07 -0.21 7.25
CA ILE A 73 -20.50 -0.04 6.97
C ILE A 73 -20.98 -0.88 5.79
N TRP A 74 -20.05 -1.36 4.97
CA TRP A 74 -20.30 -2.30 3.89
C TRP A 74 -19.07 -3.18 3.65
N SER A 75 -19.31 -4.43 3.31
CA SER A 75 -18.31 -5.36 2.80
C SER A 75 -18.93 -6.20 1.70
N GLY A 76 -18.18 -6.43 0.63
CA GLY A 76 -18.57 -7.27 -0.49
C GLY A 76 -17.46 -8.24 -0.87
N VAL A 77 -17.86 -9.38 -1.42
CA VAL A 77 -16.92 -10.43 -1.84
C VAL A 77 -17.35 -11.02 -3.17
N ARG A 78 -16.37 -11.46 -3.97
CA ARG A 78 -16.64 -12.19 -5.20
C ARG A 78 -15.46 -13.08 -5.55
N GLY A 79 -15.72 -14.32 -6.00
CA GLY A 79 -14.70 -15.22 -6.52
C GLY A 79 -14.21 -16.27 -5.54
N ILE A 80 -13.12 -16.94 -5.91
CA ILE A 80 -12.54 -18.12 -5.28
C ILE A 80 -11.23 -17.75 -4.59
N ALA A 81 -11.09 -18.10 -3.31
CA ALA A 81 -9.89 -17.89 -2.52
C ALA A 81 -8.80 -18.95 -2.84
N ASP A 82 -9.22 -20.17 -3.14
CA ASP A 82 -8.34 -21.27 -3.50
C ASP A 82 -9.01 -22.14 -4.57
N LEU A 83 -8.46 -22.14 -5.78
CA LEU A 83 -8.97 -22.89 -6.92
C LEU A 83 -8.88 -24.41 -6.72
N ALA A 84 -7.91 -24.89 -5.95
CA ALA A 84 -7.69 -26.32 -5.74
C ALA A 84 -8.78 -26.91 -4.82
N SER A 85 -9.13 -26.24 -3.75
CA SER A 85 -10.18 -26.67 -2.82
C SER A 85 -11.58 -26.17 -3.22
N GLY A 86 -11.68 -25.15 -4.07
CA GLY A 86 -12.92 -24.48 -4.39
C GLY A 86 -13.42 -23.52 -3.29
N ALA A 87 -12.58 -23.23 -2.28
CA ALA A 87 -12.92 -22.32 -1.20
C ALA A 87 -13.23 -20.91 -1.75
N LYS A 88 -14.37 -20.37 -1.36
CA LYS A 88 -14.80 -19.02 -1.80
C LYS A 88 -14.16 -17.95 -0.95
N ILE A 89 -13.98 -16.76 -1.54
CA ILE A 89 -13.61 -15.57 -0.80
C ILE A 89 -14.74 -15.21 0.18
N THR A 90 -14.36 -14.85 1.39
CA THR A 90 -15.22 -14.33 2.45
C THR A 90 -14.71 -12.98 2.94
N THR A 91 -15.46 -12.29 3.79
CA THR A 91 -15.02 -11.04 4.43
C THR A 91 -13.82 -11.24 5.37
N ASP A 92 -13.58 -12.49 5.81
CA ASP A 92 -12.46 -12.87 6.68
C ASP A 92 -11.27 -13.44 5.88
N THR A 93 -11.37 -13.48 4.56
CA THR A 93 -10.25 -13.88 3.71
C THR A 93 -9.13 -12.87 3.81
N VAL A 94 -7.93 -13.35 4.12
CA VAL A 94 -6.72 -12.56 4.28
C VAL A 94 -5.97 -12.49 2.95
N PHE A 95 -5.42 -11.31 2.64
CA PHE A 95 -4.62 -11.04 1.46
C PHE A 95 -3.29 -10.42 1.85
N ASP A 96 -2.27 -10.61 1.04
CA ASP A 96 -1.09 -9.77 1.06
C ASP A 96 -1.47 -8.40 0.46
N ILE A 97 -1.29 -7.33 1.24
CA ILE A 97 -1.63 -5.99 0.78
C ILE A 97 -0.48 -5.31 0.02
N ALA A 98 0.60 -6.02 -0.18
CA ALA A 98 1.78 -5.57 -0.93
C ALA A 98 2.23 -4.16 -0.50
N SER A 99 2.44 -3.25 -1.44
CA SER A 99 2.96 -1.90 -1.18
C SER A 99 2.05 -1.01 -0.32
N VAL A 100 0.78 -1.35 -0.11
CA VAL A 100 -0.07 -0.65 0.88
C VAL A 100 0.52 -0.78 2.30
N SER A 101 1.41 -1.76 2.52
CA SER A 101 2.19 -1.92 3.77
C SER A 101 3.10 -0.73 4.08
N LYS A 102 3.56 0.00 3.07
CA LYS A 102 4.55 1.09 3.21
C LYS A 102 4.11 2.19 4.18
N GLN A 103 2.82 2.50 4.24
CA GLN A 103 2.29 3.51 5.17
C GLN A 103 2.52 3.11 6.65
N PHE A 104 2.52 1.82 6.97
CA PHE A 104 2.78 1.34 8.33
C PHE A 104 4.26 1.44 8.69
N THR A 105 5.15 1.12 7.75
CA THR A 105 6.60 1.29 7.90
C THR A 105 6.95 2.76 8.08
N ALA A 106 6.35 3.66 7.29
CA ALA A 106 6.53 5.11 7.44
C ALA A 106 6.01 5.61 8.78
N THR A 107 4.83 5.13 9.23
CA THR A 107 4.30 5.44 10.57
C THR A 107 5.27 5.01 11.67
N ALA A 108 5.89 3.83 11.56
CA ALA A 108 6.90 3.37 12.52
C ALA A 108 8.12 4.29 12.57
N ILE A 109 8.63 4.75 11.43
CA ILE A 109 9.70 5.76 11.38
C ILE A 109 9.29 7.05 12.10
N LEU A 110 8.10 7.56 11.80
CA LEU A 110 7.61 8.80 12.41
C LEU A 110 7.39 8.68 13.94
N LEU A 111 6.96 7.51 14.42
CA LEU A 111 6.90 7.21 15.86
C LEU A 111 8.30 7.24 16.50
N LEU A 112 9.32 6.75 15.82
CA LEU A 112 10.71 6.80 16.30
C LEU A 112 11.26 8.23 16.27
N VAL A 113 10.88 9.05 15.29
CA VAL A 113 11.19 10.50 15.24
C VAL A 113 10.58 11.20 16.47
N GLU A 114 9.30 10.96 16.74
CA GLU A 114 8.61 11.53 17.90
C GLU A 114 9.24 11.11 19.23
N ALA A 115 9.71 9.86 19.31
CA ALA A 115 10.44 9.34 20.47
C ALA A 115 11.90 9.84 20.57
N GLY A 116 12.38 10.67 19.63
CA GLY A 116 13.75 11.19 19.59
C GLY A 116 14.82 10.10 19.34
N LYS A 117 14.46 9.00 18.72
CA LYS A 117 15.35 7.87 18.41
C LYS A 117 16.10 8.06 17.09
N LEU A 118 15.56 8.86 16.20
CA LEU A 118 16.16 9.23 14.92
C LEU A 118 15.59 10.58 14.46
N THR A 119 16.22 11.18 13.45
CA THR A 119 15.67 12.34 12.74
C THR A 119 15.52 12.03 11.25
N LEU A 120 14.65 12.76 10.57
CA LEU A 120 14.44 12.57 9.13
C LEU A 120 15.66 12.98 8.29
N ASP A 121 16.50 13.87 8.82
CA ASP A 121 17.74 14.35 8.19
C ASP A 121 18.92 13.40 8.42
N ASP A 122 18.78 12.38 9.26
CA ASP A 122 19.87 11.45 9.53
C ASP A 122 20.30 10.74 8.24
N PRO A 123 21.60 10.67 7.94
CA PRO A 123 22.11 9.85 6.85
C PRO A 123 21.87 8.37 7.17
N ILE A 124 21.39 7.62 6.20
CA ILE A 124 21.03 6.19 6.41
C ILE A 124 22.26 5.33 6.77
N SER A 125 23.48 5.77 6.48
CA SER A 125 24.73 5.12 6.90
C SER A 125 24.89 4.99 8.43
N GLN A 126 24.20 5.83 9.22
CA GLN A 126 24.17 5.67 10.68
C GLN A 126 23.50 4.37 11.12
N TYR A 127 22.52 3.92 10.35
CA TYR A 127 21.72 2.74 10.66
C TYR A 127 22.13 1.53 9.85
N VAL A 128 22.60 1.72 8.60
CA VAL A 128 22.95 0.64 7.66
C VAL A 128 24.39 0.88 7.14
N PRO A 129 25.39 0.75 8.02
CA PRO A 129 26.80 1.09 7.70
C PRO A 129 27.42 0.14 6.68
N GLU A 130 26.82 -1.01 6.38
CA GLU A 130 27.27 -1.94 5.37
C GLU A 130 26.96 -1.51 3.93
N LEU A 131 26.18 -0.45 3.74
CA LEU A 131 25.93 0.13 2.41
C LEU A 131 27.14 0.95 1.94
N PRO A 132 27.33 1.13 0.62
CA PRO A 132 28.42 1.94 0.07
C PRO A 132 28.38 3.42 0.51
N ASP A 133 29.45 4.15 0.21
CA ASP A 133 29.63 5.56 0.63
C ASP A 133 28.45 6.48 0.24
N TRP A 134 27.71 6.16 -0.81
CA TRP A 134 26.52 6.94 -1.19
C TRP A 134 25.47 6.98 -0.05
N ALA A 135 25.45 6.01 0.85
CA ALA A 135 24.53 6.01 2.00
C ALA A 135 24.76 7.19 2.96
N GLN A 136 25.94 7.83 2.93
CA GLN A 136 26.21 9.05 3.70
C GLN A 136 25.49 10.27 3.13
N THR A 137 25.02 10.21 1.90
CA THR A 137 24.34 11.32 1.19
C THR A 137 22.83 11.15 1.07
N VAL A 138 22.32 10.01 1.49
CA VAL A 138 20.87 9.70 1.50
C VAL A 138 20.32 9.83 2.89
N THR A 139 19.21 10.55 3.07
CA THR A 139 18.53 10.72 4.36
C THR A 139 17.33 9.80 4.52
N VAL A 140 16.87 9.62 5.76
CA VAL A 140 15.65 8.87 6.10
C VAL A 140 14.43 9.49 5.37
N GLU A 141 14.33 10.83 5.30
CA GLU A 141 13.28 11.53 4.58
C GLU A 141 13.25 11.17 3.10
N GLN A 142 14.42 11.11 2.46
CA GLN A 142 14.52 10.77 1.04
C GLN A 142 14.11 9.32 0.73
N LEU A 143 14.32 8.39 1.68
CA LEU A 143 13.74 7.05 1.58
C LEU A 143 12.21 7.11 1.64
N MET A 144 11.64 7.80 2.65
CA MET A 144 10.19 7.88 2.82
C MET A 144 9.48 8.47 1.61
N HIS A 145 10.06 9.50 0.98
CA HIS A 145 9.46 10.20 -0.14
C HIS A 145 9.90 9.68 -1.51
N GLN A 146 10.58 8.51 -1.57
CA GLN A 146 10.98 7.88 -2.84
C GLN A 146 11.89 8.78 -3.71
N THR A 147 12.79 9.54 -3.07
CA THR A 147 13.71 10.47 -3.75
C THR A 147 15.19 10.13 -3.53
N SER A 148 15.51 8.94 -3.05
CA SER A 148 16.87 8.54 -2.69
C SER A 148 17.81 8.29 -3.87
N GLY A 149 17.28 7.86 -5.00
CA GLY A 149 18.07 7.38 -6.14
C GLY A 149 18.61 5.96 -5.97
N ILE A 150 18.25 5.24 -4.91
CA ILE A 150 18.69 3.86 -4.67
C ILE A 150 18.01 2.93 -5.68
N PRO A 151 18.78 2.06 -6.39
CA PRO A 151 18.20 1.10 -7.32
C PRO A 151 17.28 0.11 -6.61
N ASP A 152 16.23 -0.35 -7.31
CA ASP A 152 15.24 -1.28 -6.73
C ASP A 152 15.86 -2.67 -6.52
N TYR A 153 15.84 -3.18 -5.28
CA TYR A 153 16.40 -4.49 -4.94
C TYR A 153 15.69 -5.64 -5.67
N VAL A 154 14.40 -5.50 -5.98
CA VAL A 154 13.63 -6.50 -6.74
C VAL A 154 14.25 -6.67 -8.13
N ALA A 155 14.56 -5.55 -8.78
CA ALA A 155 15.24 -5.56 -10.08
C ALA A 155 16.67 -6.12 -9.98
N LEU A 156 17.41 -5.80 -8.91
CA LEU A 156 18.76 -6.31 -8.68
C LEU A 156 18.78 -7.83 -8.45
N LEU A 157 17.85 -8.36 -7.66
CA LEU A 157 17.70 -9.81 -7.44
C LEU A 157 17.27 -10.52 -8.73
N ALA A 158 16.31 -9.96 -9.45
CA ALA A 158 15.88 -10.50 -10.75
C ALA A 158 17.04 -10.54 -11.77
N ALA A 159 17.86 -9.50 -11.81
CA ALA A 159 19.07 -9.47 -12.67
C ALA A 159 20.11 -10.53 -12.28
N ARG A 160 20.11 -11.00 -11.04
CA ARG A 160 20.92 -12.12 -10.55
C ARG A 160 20.30 -13.49 -10.82
N GLY A 161 19.11 -13.55 -11.44
CA GLY A 161 18.40 -14.76 -11.82
C GLY A 161 17.38 -15.26 -10.82
N TYR A 162 17.19 -14.58 -9.68
CA TYR A 162 16.14 -14.96 -8.72
C TYR A 162 14.75 -14.80 -9.31
N GLN A 163 13.91 -15.81 -9.12
CA GLN A 163 12.49 -15.78 -9.43
C GLN A 163 11.68 -15.49 -8.14
N VAL A 164 10.45 -15.03 -8.28
CA VAL A 164 9.56 -14.77 -7.13
C VAL A 164 9.33 -16.02 -6.26
N SER A 165 9.39 -17.21 -6.88
CA SER A 165 9.27 -18.50 -6.21
C SER A 165 10.55 -19.01 -5.53
N ASP A 166 11.69 -18.36 -5.77
CA ASP A 166 12.94 -18.74 -5.12
C ASP A 166 12.97 -18.12 -3.72
N ARG A 167 13.39 -18.90 -2.72
CA ARG A 167 13.54 -18.35 -1.39
C ARG A 167 14.64 -17.30 -1.36
N THR A 168 14.32 -16.09 -0.93
CA THR A 168 15.27 -15.01 -0.65
C THR A 168 15.02 -14.42 0.72
N ILE A 169 16.09 -14.09 1.44
CA ILE A 169 16.03 -13.46 2.74
C ILE A 169 16.43 -11.98 2.64
N GLU A 170 16.12 -11.21 3.64
CA GLU A 170 16.43 -9.77 3.69
C GLU A 170 17.92 -9.47 3.51
N ALA A 171 18.81 -10.31 4.05
CA ALA A 171 20.24 -10.16 3.90
C ALA A 171 20.70 -10.20 2.44
N GLU A 172 20.07 -11.00 1.58
CA GLU A 172 20.40 -11.09 0.14
C GLU A 172 20.02 -9.80 -0.59
N ALA A 173 18.87 -9.21 -0.23
CA ALA A 173 18.45 -7.91 -0.76
C ALA A 173 19.43 -6.81 -0.34
N ARG A 174 19.82 -6.74 0.95
CA ARG A 174 20.83 -5.78 1.43
C ARG A 174 22.19 -6.00 0.76
N GLN A 175 22.62 -7.26 0.57
CA GLN A 175 23.84 -7.57 -0.15
C GLN A 175 23.77 -7.15 -1.63
N ALA A 176 22.57 -7.24 -2.25
CA ALA A 176 22.38 -6.74 -3.60
C ALA A 176 22.56 -5.22 -3.67
N LEU A 177 22.05 -4.49 -2.68
CA LEU A 177 22.22 -3.05 -2.56
C LEU A 177 23.64 -2.64 -2.21
N ALA A 178 24.32 -3.37 -1.31
CA ALA A 178 25.71 -3.13 -0.96
C ALA A 178 26.67 -3.34 -2.16
N ALA A 179 26.27 -4.14 -3.13
CA ALA A 179 27.02 -4.33 -4.37
C ALA A 179 26.70 -3.30 -5.46
N ALA A 180 25.71 -2.41 -5.26
CA ALA A 180 25.38 -1.33 -6.20
C ALA A 180 26.40 -0.17 -6.01
N PRO A 181 27.24 0.13 -7.02
CA PRO A 181 28.37 1.05 -6.84
C PRO A 181 27.93 2.52 -6.68
N GLU A 182 26.78 2.88 -7.24
CA GLU A 182 26.32 4.25 -7.33
C GLU A 182 24.78 4.35 -7.31
N LEU A 183 24.28 5.54 -7.00
CA LEU A 183 22.88 5.88 -7.09
C LEU A 183 22.48 6.14 -8.55
N GLN A 184 21.22 5.92 -8.89
CA GLN A 184 20.67 6.18 -10.22
C GLN A 184 20.54 7.68 -10.53
N PHE A 185 20.45 8.53 -9.49
CA PHE A 185 20.43 9.97 -9.57
C PHE A 185 20.78 10.59 -8.22
N LYS A 186 21.04 11.89 -8.21
CA LYS A 186 21.36 12.64 -6.99
C LYS A 186 20.16 12.64 -6.04
N PRO A 187 20.31 12.26 -4.76
CA PRO A 187 19.25 12.27 -3.77
C PRO A 187 18.50 13.60 -3.70
N GLY A 188 17.17 13.55 -3.54
CA GLY A 188 16.29 14.71 -3.42
C GLY A 188 15.95 15.42 -4.74
N THR A 189 16.44 14.95 -5.91
CA THR A 189 16.26 15.71 -7.17
C THR A 189 15.02 15.30 -7.98
N ARG A 190 14.50 14.11 -7.77
CA ARG A 190 13.27 13.62 -8.43
C ARG A 190 12.65 12.47 -7.65
N PHE A 191 11.37 12.26 -7.88
CA PHE A 191 10.66 11.04 -7.49
C PHE A 191 11.07 9.87 -8.41
N ASP A 192 11.39 8.72 -7.81
CA ASP A 192 11.51 7.45 -8.51
C ASP A 192 11.23 6.31 -7.52
N TYR A 193 10.13 5.60 -7.76
CA TYR A 193 9.66 4.57 -6.83
C TYR A 193 10.63 3.40 -6.78
N SER A 194 11.13 3.08 -5.59
CA SER A 194 12.01 1.95 -5.31
C SER A 194 11.61 1.23 -4.03
N ASN A 195 11.39 -0.07 -4.11
CA ASN A 195 11.11 -0.91 -2.94
C ASN A 195 12.26 -0.92 -1.94
N SER A 196 13.50 -0.72 -2.41
CA SER A 196 14.68 -0.60 -1.56
C SER A 196 14.55 0.45 -0.48
N ASN A 197 13.85 1.55 -0.75
CA ASN A 197 13.64 2.61 0.23
C ASN A 197 12.92 2.09 1.47
N TYR A 198 11.84 1.35 1.26
CA TYR A 198 11.00 0.85 2.36
C TYR A 198 11.56 -0.43 3.00
N LEU A 199 12.30 -1.26 2.27
CA LEU A 199 13.13 -2.32 2.84
C LEU A 199 14.13 -1.73 3.86
N LEU A 200 14.86 -0.67 3.46
CA LEU A 200 15.83 0.01 4.32
C LEU A 200 15.15 0.74 5.49
N LEU A 201 13.97 1.36 5.29
CA LEU A 201 13.21 1.93 6.41
C LEU A 201 12.80 0.85 7.43
N GLY A 202 12.42 -0.34 6.98
CA GLY A 202 12.15 -1.48 7.86
C GLY A 202 13.36 -1.88 8.70
N GLU A 203 14.55 -1.94 8.10
CA GLU A 203 15.81 -2.20 8.80
C GLU A 203 16.17 -1.05 9.75
N ILE A 204 15.93 0.20 9.38
CA ILE A 204 16.15 1.37 10.25
C ILE A 204 15.24 1.28 11.48
N VAL A 205 13.96 0.91 11.32
CA VAL A 205 13.06 0.66 12.46
C VAL A 205 13.67 -0.38 13.41
N HIS A 206 14.16 -1.50 12.86
CA HIS A 206 14.78 -2.55 13.66
C HIS A 206 15.99 -2.01 14.45
N ARG A 207 16.93 -1.33 13.79
CA ARG A 207 18.17 -0.87 14.43
C ARG A 207 17.96 0.29 15.40
N ALA A 208 17.06 1.22 15.09
CA ALA A 208 16.78 2.35 15.97
C ALA A 208 15.93 1.98 17.18
N SER A 209 15.04 0.99 17.05
CA SER A 209 14.16 0.54 18.15
C SER A 209 14.73 -0.64 18.95
N GLY A 210 15.65 -1.43 18.37
CA GLY A 210 16.11 -2.71 18.91
C GLY A 210 15.08 -3.84 18.75
N ARG A 211 13.97 -3.63 18.02
CA ARG A 211 12.91 -4.62 17.81
C ARG A 211 12.72 -4.89 16.33
N PRO A 212 12.54 -6.17 15.89
CA PRO A 212 12.16 -6.48 14.51
C PRO A 212 10.92 -5.70 14.09
N LEU A 213 10.85 -5.30 12.81
CA LEU A 213 9.73 -4.53 12.26
C LEU A 213 8.35 -5.18 12.55
N PRO A 214 8.15 -6.51 12.40
CA PRO A 214 6.87 -7.15 12.72
C PRO A 214 6.44 -6.94 14.18
N GLU A 215 7.38 -7.05 15.12
CA GLU A 215 7.13 -6.84 16.56
C GLU A 215 6.82 -5.37 16.86
N PHE A 216 7.56 -4.45 16.22
CA PHE A 216 7.33 -3.02 16.39
C PHE A 216 5.94 -2.61 15.89
N LEU A 217 5.57 -3.00 14.65
CA LEU A 217 4.26 -2.69 14.07
C LEU A 217 3.12 -3.31 14.89
N SER A 218 3.30 -4.54 15.35
CA SER A 218 2.30 -5.19 16.20
C SER A 218 2.07 -4.42 17.52
N ALA A 219 3.14 -4.07 18.22
CA ALA A 219 3.05 -3.44 19.54
C ALA A 219 2.61 -1.97 19.49
N GLU A 220 3.12 -1.21 18.51
CA GLU A 220 2.91 0.24 18.46
C GLU A 220 1.72 0.67 17.59
N ILE A 221 1.27 -0.20 16.65
CA ILE A 221 0.20 0.18 15.71
C ILE A 221 -0.96 -0.81 15.76
N PHE A 222 -0.73 -2.12 15.55
CA PHE A 222 -1.84 -3.05 15.33
C PHE A 222 -2.62 -3.30 16.62
N GLN A 223 -1.96 -3.63 17.72
CA GLN A 223 -2.59 -3.91 19.01
C GLN A 223 -3.31 -2.67 19.59
N PRO A 224 -2.72 -1.46 19.62
CA PRO A 224 -3.40 -0.27 20.12
C PRO A 224 -4.70 0.06 19.37
N LEU A 225 -4.76 -0.24 18.08
CA LEU A 225 -5.93 -0.01 17.23
C LEU A 225 -6.85 -1.24 17.12
N GLY A 226 -6.49 -2.36 17.75
CA GLY A 226 -7.24 -3.63 17.66
C GLY A 226 -7.35 -4.14 16.22
N LEU A 227 -6.27 -3.98 15.42
CA LEU A 227 -6.22 -4.43 14.02
C LEU A 227 -5.69 -5.85 13.93
N ALA A 228 -6.43 -6.72 13.25
CA ALA A 228 -6.00 -8.07 12.92
C ALA A 228 -5.11 -8.04 11.66
N MET A 229 -3.85 -7.65 11.86
CA MET A 229 -2.82 -7.58 10.82
C MET A 229 -1.56 -8.31 11.30
N VAL A 230 -0.84 -8.91 10.37
CA VAL A 230 0.45 -9.57 10.65
C VAL A 230 1.43 -9.28 9.53
N VAL A 231 2.70 -9.10 9.86
CA VAL A 231 3.79 -9.03 8.88
C VAL A 231 4.38 -10.43 8.76
N ASP A 232 3.99 -11.13 7.73
CA ASP A 232 4.46 -12.49 7.45
C ASP A 232 4.30 -12.81 5.96
N PRO A 233 5.26 -12.46 5.10
CA PRO A 233 5.13 -12.60 3.64
C PRO A 233 5.04 -14.06 3.18
N VAL A 234 5.72 -14.98 3.88
CA VAL A 234 5.89 -16.38 3.42
C VAL A 234 5.28 -17.43 4.35
N GLY A 235 4.87 -17.04 5.56
CA GLY A 235 4.32 -17.97 6.55
C GLY A 235 2.88 -18.39 6.26
N LYS A 236 2.41 -19.30 7.09
CA LYS A 236 1.03 -19.80 7.03
C LYS A 236 0.10 -18.91 7.84
N VAL A 237 -0.46 -17.90 7.20
CA VAL A 237 -1.46 -17.03 7.81
C VAL A 237 -2.85 -17.69 7.68
N PRO A 238 -3.62 -17.86 8.77
CA PRO A 238 -4.96 -18.41 8.70
C PRO A 238 -5.85 -17.61 7.73
N ASN A 239 -6.69 -18.31 6.98
CA ASN A 239 -7.63 -17.76 5.99
C ASN A 239 -6.96 -16.97 4.84
N LYS A 240 -5.64 -17.06 4.65
CA LYS A 240 -4.95 -16.42 3.53
C LYS A 240 -5.39 -17.06 2.21
N ALA A 241 -5.81 -16.23 1.26
CA ALA A 241 -6.09 -16.67 -0.11
C ALA A 241 -4.80 -17.17 -0.78
N VAL A 242 -4.95 -18.11 -1.71
CA VAL A 242 -3.88 -18.46 -2.66
C VAL A 242 -3.84 -17.39 -3.75
N SER A 243 -2.65 -16.86 -4.04
CA SER A 243 -2.49 -15.89 -5.12
C SER A 243 -2.35 -16.55 -6.48
N TYR A 244 -2.84 -15.87 -7.50
CA TYR A 244 -2.85 -16.35 -8.86
C TYR A 244 -2.44 -15.27 -9.85
N GLU A 245 -1.53 -15.63 -10.75
CA GLU A 245 -1.20 -14.84 -11.92
C GLU A 245 -1.99 -15.37 -13.12
N LYS A 246 -2.73 -14.53 -13.83
CA LYS A 246 -3.46 -14.94 -15.01
C LYS A 246 -2.57 -14.93 -16.25
N GLY A 247 -2.47 -16.07 -16.92
CA GLY A 247 -1.86 -16.17 -18.25
C GLY A 247 -2.64 -15.39 -19.32
N THR A 248 -2.08 -15.25 -20.52
CA THR A 248 -2.61 -14.40 -21.60
C THR A 248 -3.82 -14.96 -22.33
N GLY A 249 -4.23 -16.20 -22.13
CA GLY A 249 -5.22 -16.92 -22.95
C GLY A 249 -6.68 -16.88 -22.51
N GLY A 250 -7.08 -16.57 -21.29
CA GLY A 250 -8.51 -16.33 -20.95
C GLY A 250 -9.29 -17.47 -20.28
N ASN A 251 -8.73 -18.66 -20.12
CA ASN A 251 -9.39 -19.81 -19.49
C ASN A 251 -8.98 -20.00 -18.02
N ARG A 252 -9.85 -20.66 -17.20
CA ARG A 252 -9.55 -21.01 -15.79
C ARG A 252 -8.26 -21.83 -15.61
N SER A 253 -7.91 -22.66 -16.58
CA SER A 253 -6.67 -23.45 -16.62
C SER A 253 -5.39 -22.61 -16.78
N GLU A 254 -5.52 -21.30 -17.00
CA GLU A 254 -4.40 -20.38 -17.22
C GLU A 254 -3.94 -19.66 -15.95
N TYR A 255 -4.67 -19.79 -14.84
CA TYR A 255 -4.23 -19.29 -13.56
C TYR A 255 -3.08 -20.12 -13.01
N ARG A 256 -1.93 -19.48 -12.82
CA ARG A 256 -0.77 -20.06 -12.14
C ARG A 256 -0.71 -19.55 -10.71
N VAL A 257 -0.39 -20.44 -9.78
CA VAL A 257 -0.17 -20.05 -8.38
C VAL A 257 1.05 -19.14 -8.33
N GLY A 258 0.89 -17.95 -7.71
CA GLY A 258 1.96 -16.95 -7.58
C GLY A 258 3.13 -17.43 -6.71
N ASN A 259 2.84 -18.18 -5.64
CA ASN A 259 3.80 -18.85 -4.77
C ASN A 259 5.04 -18.02 -4.39
N PRO A 260 4.88 -16.79 -3.84
CA PRO A 260 6.00 -15.98 -3.45
C PRO A 260 6.77 -16.60 -2.28
N ALA A 261 8.10 -16.60 -2.37
CA ALA A 261 8.99 -17.13 -1.34
C ALA A 261 10.03 -16.09 -0.85
N TRP A 262 9.80 -14.82 -1.12
CA TRP A 262 10.64 -13.72 -0.69
C TRP A 262 10.26 -13.25 0.72
N GLU A 263 11.25 -13.23 1.62
CA GLU A 263 11.06 -12.91 3.04
C GLU A 263 11.25 -11.40 3.36
N GLN A 264 11.51 -10.56 2.36
CA GLN A 264 11.70 -9.12 2.52
C GLN A 264 10.43 -8.46 3.03
N ILE A 265 10.61 -7.52 3.96
CA ILE A 265 9.52 -6.77 4.63
C ILE A 265 9.84 -5.27 4.66
N GLY A 266 8.86 -4.47 5.04
CA GLY A 266 8.95 -3.02 5.12
C GLY A 266 8.37 -2.34 3.88
N ASP A 267 8.70 -2.80 2.70
CA ASP A 267 8.08 -2.38 1.43
C ASP A 267 6.79 -3.15 1.12
N GLY A 268 6.56 -4.29 1.79
CA GLY A 268 5.43 -5.18 1.67
C GLY A 268 5.32 -6.10 2.88
N GLY A 269 4.59 -7.22 2.72
CA GLY A 269 4.55 -8.35 3.64
C GLY A 269 3.47 -8.30 4.72
N ILE A 270 2.64 -7.26 4.79
CA ILE A 270 1.48 -7.25 5.69
C ILE A 270 0.35 -8.07 5.09
N GLN A 271 -0.20 -8.97 5.94
CA GLN A 271 -1.32 -9.84 5.63
C GLN A 271 -2.53 -9.37 6.42
N THR A 272 -3.64 -9.07 5.75
CA THR A 272 -4.86 -8.59 6.41
C THR A 272 -6.09 -8.67 5.49
N THR A 273 -7.22 -8.17 5.97
CA THR A 273 -8.47 -8.07 5.21
C THR A 273 -8.78 -6.60 4.84
N PRO A 274 -9.55 -6.33 3.78
CA PRO A 274 -9.98 -4.97 3.45
C PRO A 274 -10.73 -4.27 4.59
N SER A 275 -11.48 -5.01 5.41
CA SER A 275 -12.16 -4.47 6.59
C SER A 275 -11.19 -3.90 7.63
N GLN A 276 -10.03 -4.51 7.80
CA GLN A 276 -9.00 -4.00 8.72
C GLN A 276 -8.32 -2.75 8.16
N LEU A 277 -8.07 -2.69 6.85
CA LEU A 277 -7.57 -1.49 6.18
C LEU A 277 -8.57 -0.32 6.32
N ALA A 278 -9.88 -0.59 6.12
CA ALA A 278 -10.91 0.42 6.30
C ALA A 278 -10.97 0.96 7.74
N ARG A 279 -10.66 0.12 8.75
CA ARG A 279 -10.52 0.57 10.15
C ARG A 279 -9.24 1.36 10.38
N TRP A 280 -8.12 0.95 9.79
CA TRP A 280 -6.85 1.68 9.84
C TRP A 280 -6.99 3.10 9.29
N ALA A 281 -7.78 3.29 8.23
CA ALA A 281 -8.00 4.60 7.61
C ALA A 281 -8.45 5.67 8.61
N ASP A 282 -9.14 5.30 9.69
CA ASP A 282 -9.60 6.24 10.72
C ASP A 282 -8.44 6.88 11.49
N ASN A 283 -7.26 6.26 11.50
CA ASN A 283 -6.07 6.89 12.07
C ASN A 283 -5.73 8.20 11.37
N TYR A 284 -5.95 8.29 10.05
CA TYR A 284 -5.74 9.53 9.26
C TYR A 284 -6.71 10.67 9.64
N ARG A 285 -7.76 10.38 10.39
CA ARG A 285 -8.69 11.36 10.94
C ARG A 285 -8.44 11.64 12.43
N THR A 286 -8.15 10.61 13.20
CA THR A 286 -8.13 10.68 14.66
C THR A 286 -6.74 10.86 15.26
N GLY A 287 -5.69 10.41 14.55
CA GLY A 287 -4.35 10.36 15.12
C GLY A 287 -4.26 9.45 16.34
N SER A 288 -5.08 8.39 16.42
CA SER A 288 -5.11 7.49 17.58
C SER A 288 -3.74 6.83 17.84
N VAL A 289 -2.95 6.65 16.79
CA VAL A 289 -1.52 6.30 16.86
C VAL A 289 -0.72 7.50 16.38
N GLY A 290 0.23 7.98 17.17
CA GLY A 290 1.17 9.05 16.86
C GLY A 290 0.59 10.47 16.87
N GLY A 291 -0.70 10.64 17.19
CA GLY A 291 -1.33 11.95 17.25
C GLY A 291 -1.47 12.65 15.89
N LEU A 292 -2.12 13.83 15.88
CA LEU A 292 -2.36 14.60 14.64
C LEU A 292 -1.05 15.15 14.04
N LYS A 293 -0.03 15.44 14.85
CA LYS A 293 1.28 15.91 14.37
C LYS A 293 1.98 14.85 13.51
N LEU A 294 1.85 13.57 13.86
CA LEU A 294 2.41 12.49 13.05
C LEU A 294 1.71 12.42 11.69
N LEU A 295 0.38 12.60 11.65
CA LEU A 295 -0.37 12.64 10.40
C LEU A 295 0.04 13.82 9.51
N GLU A 296 0.27 14.99 10.10
CA GLU A 296 0.82 16.15 9.38
C GLU A 296 2.21 15.82 8.82
N ALA A 297 3.09 15.20 9.62
CA ALA A 297 4.41 14.78 9.19
C ALA A 297 4.36 13.71 8.09
N GLN A 298 3.35 12.85 8.08
CA GLN A 298 3.18 11.81 7.04
C GLN A 298 2.91 12.41 5.65
N LEU A 299 2.33 13.60 5.58
CA LEU A 299 2.06 14.31 4.33
C LEU A 299 3.03 15.47 4.07
N ALA A 300 3.77 15.93 5.10
CA ALA A 300 4.79 16.97 4.96
C ALA A 300 5.92 16.50 4.03
N GLY A 301 6.51 17.41 3.26
CA GLY A 301 7.58 17.08 2.34
C GLY A 301 7.17 16.23 1.13
N ALA A 302 5.87 15.95 0.95
CA ALA A 302 5.38 15.17 -0.17
C ALA A 302 5.84 15.73 -1.53
N VAL A 303 6.32 14.85 -2.40
CA VAL A 303 6.90 15.19 -3.70
C VAL A 303 5.97 14.82 -4.84
N GLU A 304 5.95 15.61 -5.92
CA GLU A 304 5.15 15.25 -7.10
C GLU A 304 5.62 13.92 -7.69
N THR A 305 4.66 13.03 -7.97
CA THR A 305 4.94 11.74 -8.61
C THR A 305 5.28 11.89 -10.09
N GLU A 306 4.67 12.90 -10.73
CA GLU A 306 4.97 13.34 -12.10
C GLU A 306 4.95 14.88 -12.13
N PRO A 307 5.88 15.53 -12.84
CA PRO A 307 5.92 16.98 -12.93
C PRO A 307 4.60 17.55 -13.45
N GLY A 308 3.94 18.41 -12.65
CA GLY A 308 2.66 19.04 -13.00
C GLY A 308 1.44 18.13 -12.93
N GLY A 309 1.57 16.89 -12.45
CA GLY A 309 0.47 15.93 -12.32
C GLY A 309 -0.47 16.21 -11.14
N GLY A 310 0.01 16.94 -10.14
CA GLY A 310 -0.77 17.30 -8.95
C GLY A 310 -0.80 16.24 -7.84
N ASP A 311 -0.57 14.96 -8.16
CA ASP A 311 -0.47 13.88 -7.19
C ASP A 311 0.91 13.90 -6.50
N ARG A 312 0.95 13.72 -5.18
CA ARG A 312 2.17 13.84 -4.39
C ARG A 312 2.35 12.62 -3.50
N TYR A 313 3.55 12.06 -3.50
CA TYR A 313 3.94 10.95 -2.62
C TYR A 313 4.45 11.49 -1.29
N GLY A 314 3.73 11.19 -0.22
CA GLY A 314 4.14 11.46 1.16
C GLY A 314 4.88 10.26 1.77
N ALA A 315 4.72 10.06 3.06
CA ALA A 315 5.34 8.92 3.76
C ALA A 315 4.47 7.65 3.62
N GLY A 316 4.66 6.92 2.52
CA GLY A 316 3.95 5.66 2.23
C GLY A 316 2.50 5.82 1.79
N ILE A 317 2.10 7.01 1.39
CA ILE A 317 0.74 7.33 0.92
C ILE A 317 0.83 8.41 -0.15
N VAL A 318 -0.05 8.35 -1.15
CA VAL A 318 -0.21 9.39 -2.17
C VAL A 318 -1.32 10.34 -1.74
N SER A 319 -1.08 11.64 -1.84
CA SER A 319 -2.11 12.67 -1.80
C SER A 319 -2.44 13.07 -3.22
N ARG A 320 -3.68 12.80 -3.65
CA ARG A 320 -4.17 13.19 -4.98
C ARG A 320 -4.49 14.69 -5.03
N ALA A 321 -4.57 15.23 -6.23
CA ALA A 321 -4.88 16.64 -6.47
C ALA A 321 -6.23 17.09 -5.88
N ASP A 322 -7.22 16.16 -5.75
CA ASP A 322 -8.53 16.41 -5.13
C ASP A 322 -8.51 16.31 -3.60
N GLY A 323 -7.35 16.03 -3.01
CA GLY A 323 -7.16 15.88 -1.57
C GLY A 323 -7.47 14.49 -1.03
N THR A 324 -7.90 13.53 -1.84
CA THR A 324 -8.02 12.14 -1.42
C THR A 324 -6.63 11.54 -1.14
N LEU A 325 -6.56 10.55 -0.25
CA LEU A 325 -5.33 9.78 -0.06
C LEU A 325 -5.51 8.39 -0.63
N ASP A 326 -4.45 7.87 -1.24
CA ASP A 326 -4.48 6.50 -1.74
C ASP A 326 -3.11 5.80 -1.70
N HIS A 327 -3.15 4.50 -1.83
CA HIS A 327 -2.01 3.69 -2.23
C HIS A 327 -2.50 2.40 -2.87
N ALA A 328 -1.81 1.96 -3.91
CA ALA A 328 -2.02 0.65 -4.51
C ALA A 328 -0.88 -0.31 -4.15
N GLY A 329 -1.15 -1.60 -4.22
CA GLY A 329 -0.17 -2.65 -4.00
C GLY A 329 -0.33 -3.78 -5.01
N ALA A 330 0.79 -4.35 -5.46
CA ALA A 330 0.81 -5.54 -6.32
C ALA A 330 2.02 -6.40 -5.97
N TRP A 331 1.79 -7.69 -5.72
CA TRP A 331 2.83 -8.66 -5.45
C TRP A 331 2.36 -10.09 -5.75
N ALA A 332 3.04 -10.78 -6.65
CA ALA A 332 2.86 -12.21 -6.92
C ALA A 332 1.39 -12.63 -7.11
N GLY A 333 0.62 -11.87 -7.87
CA GLY A 333 -0.81 -12.10 -8.12
C GLY A 333 -1.76 -11.43 -7.11
N PHE A 334 -1.32 -11.04 -5.93
CA PHE A 334 -2.12 -10.16 -5.07
C PHE A 334 -2.11 -8.73 -5.59
N VAL A 335 -3.27 -8.08 -5.60
CA VAL A 335 -3.41 -6.64 -5.90
C VAL A 335 -4.36 -6.01 -4.89
N THR A 336 -4.02 -4.81 -4.42
CA THR A 336 -4.80 -4.07 -3.41
C THR A 336 -4.90 -2.61 -3.81
N ALA A 337 -6.06 -1.98 -3.57
CA ALA A 337 -6.27 -0.54 -3.59
C ALA A 337 -6.82 -0.07 -2.25
N PHE A 338 -6.34 1.07 -1.79
CA PHE A 338 -6.73 1.69 -0.54
C PHE A 338 -6.91 3.20 -0.75
N HIS A 339 -8.13 3.70 -0.52
CA HIS A 339 -8.49 5.10 -0.71
C HIS A 339 -9.12 5.68 0.57
N ILE A 340 -8.84 6.96 0.84
CA ILE A 340 -9.44 7.74 1.93
C ILE A 340 -9.95 9.05 1.35
N SER A 341 -11.20 9.42 1.67
CA SER A 341 -11.82 10.68 1.23
C SER A 341 -11.02 11.91 1.69
N SER A 342 -11.17 13.03 0.99
CA SER A 342 -10.47 14.29 1.31
C SER A 342 -10.78 14.81 2.72
N ASP A 343 -11.97 14.54 3.26
CA ASP A 343 -12.37 14.87 4.64
C ASP A 343 -11.94 13.82 5.69
N ARG A 344 -11.25 12.74 5.25
CA ARG A 344 -10.75 11.62 6.07
C ARG A 344 -11.84 10.78 6.77
N ARG A 345 -13.10 10.95 6.40
CA ARG A 345 -14.22 10.25 7.08
C ARG A 345 -14.56 8.92 6.45
N THR A 346 -14.39 8.80 5.14
CA THR A 346 -14.74 7.59 4.38
C THR A 346 -13.50 6.94 3.82
N SER A 347 -13.47 5.62 3.80
CA SER A 347 -12.40 4.83 3.20
C SER A 347 -12.95 3.68 2.37
N VAL A 348 -12.20 3.31 1.35
CA VAL A 348 -12.43 2.12 0.50
C VAL A 348 -11.17 1.30 0.51
N ALA A 349 -11.30 0.01 0.73
CA ALA A 349 -10.21 -0.96 0.57
C ALA A 349 -10.70 -2.14 -0.27
N ILE A 350 -9.91 -2.58 -1.23
CA ILE A 350 -10.15 -3.76 -2.05
C ILE A 350 -8.86 -4.56 -2.12
N SER A 351 -8.94 -5.86 -1.88
CA SER A 351 -7.82 -6.78 -2.08
C SER A 351 -8.27 -7.98 -2.90
N CYS A 352 -7.48 -8.33 -3.90
CA CYS A 352 -7.74 -9.44 -4.82
C CYS A 352 -6.58 -10.43 -4.78
N ASN A 353 -6.89 -11.71 -4.99
CA ASN A 353 -5.90 -12.77 -5.10
C ASN A 353 -5.54 -13.12 -6.56
N THR A 354 -5.76 -12.19 -7.45
CA THR A 354 -5.33 -12.26 -8.86
C THR A 354 -5.08 -10.85 -9.41
N ASP A 355 -4.18 -10.77 -10.39
CA ASP A 355 -3.72 -9.54 -11.04
C ASP A 355 -4.66 -9.01 -12.15
N LYS A 356 -5.77 -9.68 -12.41
CA LYS A 356 -6.67 -9.33 -13.54
C LYS A 356 -7.67 -8.23 -13.26
N PRO A 357 -8.43 -8.23 -12.15
CA PRO A 357 -9.29 -7.08 -11.86
C PRO A 357 -8.41 -5.85 -11.56
N ASP A 358 -8.85 -4.70 -12.03
CA ASP A 358 -8.22 -3.44 -11.65
C ASP A 358 -8.81 -2.95 -10.31
N PRO A 359 -8.11 -3.13 -9.18
CA PRO A 359 -8.62 -2.75 -7.88
C PRO A 359 -8.73 -1.23 -7.73
N VAL A 360 -7.92 -0.45 -8.44
CA VAL A 360 -7.96 1.02 -8.39
C VAL A 360 -9.24 1.51 -9.08
N ALA A 361 -9.55 1.01 -10.26
CA ALA A 361 -10.79 1.36 -10.96
C ALA A 361 -12.04 0.97 -10.15
N MET A 362 -12.01 -0.20 -9.47
CA MET A 362 -13.11 -0.62 -8.57
C MET A 362 -13.18 0.28 -7.34
N ALA A 363 -12.05 0.66 -6.73
CA ALA A 363 -12.02 1.57 -5.57
C ALA A 363 -12.54 2.96 -5.94
N ASP A 364 -12.19 3.47 -7.12
CA ASP A 364 -12.75 4.73 -7.65
C ASP A 364 -14.26 4.62 -7.89
N ALA A 365 -14.75 3.47 -8.39
CA ALA A 365 -16.18 3.25 -8.57
C ALA A 365 -16.94 3.23 -7.23
N LEU A 366 -16.38 2.54 -6.22
CA LEU A 366 -16.91 2.57 -4.86
C LEU A 366 -16.80 3.97 -4.24
N GLY A 367 -15.68 4.67 -4.43
CA GLY A 367 -15.51 6.05 -3.99
C GLY A 367 -16.63 6.97 -4.48
N ARG A 368 -16.99 6.89 -5.77
CA ARG A 368 -18.11 7.67 -6.34
C ARG A 368 -19.48 7.37 -5.70
N LEU A 369 -19.66 6.22 -5.08
CA LEU A 369 -20.91 5.85 -4.39
C LEU A 369 -20.91 6.34 -2.93
N TRP A 370 -19.75 6.42 -2.28
CA TRP A 370 -19.64 6.56 -0.83
C TRP A 370 -18.95 7.84 -0.37
N MET A 371 -18.11 8.47 -1.19
CA MET A 371 -17.33 9.69 -0.91
C MET A 371 -17.95 10.91 -1.61
#